data_fb4a9820f3354b6c4b24769c9c4dffbb
#
_entry.id   fb4a9820f3354b6c4b24769c9c4dffbb
#
_cell.length_a   1.000
_cell.length_b   1.000
_cell.length_c   1.000
_cell.angle_alpha   90.00
_cell.angle_beta   90.00
_cell.angle_gamma   90.00
#
_symmetry.space_group_name_H-M   'P 1'
#
loop_
_entity.id
_entity.type
_entity.pdbx_description
1 polymer ?
#
loop_
_entity_poly.entity_id
_entity_poly.type
_entity_poly.pdbx_seq_one_letter_code
_entity_poly.pdbx_strand_id
1 'polypeptide(L)'
;MVGNKNITYPDLLLVENGTARASIVIAQKPTEKAKAAALDLQNIIKRMSGATLPIIYDNQNVEGALILVGSSRLTTEMGIYQPRGYPDNERVILRRVGDRLVLLGNDDGMFTGTQFAVTMLLESLGCGWFGIDELWHVIPRRDCISVGYLNIDIAPRFESRITWVYHKNRDLALRWYQGGSCKDIEHAYWILFPREKYFEKHPEWYCMIDGERNPFKEWWQMCYSNREVLEQTIKKIGEFFDKNPRFTQATIAANDGFSDSFCQCEECRKLGTPSETMVAFANQVAQGLEARYPDKQLMFFVYFPTFDPPRRPMPLHRNVVLMFCKESCMFHSVDTGPDCGYHIRYEYDFGHEFYELPWLENAKKWIEMTLCKNIAVWEWYCPAAASSVWKDIPWVQGDVAYRNQLCFERLGARYVYYDQGPVDGYNDTEASYPLRWPLWYVAAKGMWDGKQTASQILMDACKKLYEEAADIMFSYYMSLADINEQCHAKAIAWHMPEPYEIYTPKAIDRVDRIVQAGKSILGQVSETVALRIENQFGLWEKAKEVIKKSYR
;
A
#
# COMPACT_ATOMS: atom_id res chain seq x y z
N MET A 1 -19.05 -32.39 -30.89
CA MET A 1 -17.72 -31.74 -31.04
C MET A 1 -17.86 -30.61 -32.05
N VAL A 2 -18.12 -29.41 -31.61
CA VAL A 2 -18.15 -28.21 -32.45
C VAL A 2 -16.79 -27.55 -32.27
N GLY A 3 -16.01 -27.57 -33.36
CA GLY A 3 -14.66 -27.00 -33.35
C GLY A 3 -14.71 -25.50 -33.08
N ASN A 4 -14.03 -25.07 -32.02
CA ASN A 4 -13.71 -23.67 -31.77
C ASN A 4 -12.78 -23.20 -32.90
N LYS A 5 -13.37 -22.58 -33.95
CA LYS A 5 -12.59 -21.76 -34.87
C LYS A 5 -11.99 -20.62 -34.07
N ASN A 6 -10.67 -20.60 -33.88
CA ASN A 6 -9.94 -19.44 -33.42
C ASN A 6 -10.21 -18.30 -34.43
N ILE A 7 -11.18 -17.46 -34.14
CA ILE A 7 -11.41 -16.22 -34.87
C ILE A 7 -10.30 -15.25 -34.44
N THR A 8 -9.23 -15.18 -35.22
CA THR A 8 -8.21 -14.14 -35.10
C THR A 8 -8.82 -12.82 -35.61
N TYR A 9 -9.25 -11.97 -34.69
CA TYR A 9 -9.62 -10.60 -35.08
C TYR A 9 -8.34 -9.83 -35.40
N PRO A 10 -8.32 -9.01 -36.47
CA PRO A 10 -7.20 -8.11 -36.74
C PRO A 10 -7.04 -7.15 -35.55
N ASP A 11 -5.81 -6.70 -35.29
CA ASP A 11 -5.55 -5.75 -34.22
C ASP A 11 -6.38 -4.47 -34.37
N LEU A 12 -6.85 -3.92 -33.24
CA LEU A 12 -7.57 -2.66 -33.20
C LEU A 12 -6.57 -1.52 -33.36
N LEU A 13 -6.62 -0.85 -34.52
CA LEU A 13 -5.69 0.22 -34.84
C LEU A 13 -6.11 1.52 -34.16
N LEU A 14 -5.27 2.06 -33.28
CA LEU A 14 -5.48 3.31 -32.57
C LEU A 14 -4.80 4.48 -33.25
N VAL A 15 -3.57 4.26 -33.73
CA VAL A 15 -2.77 5.26 -34.46
C VAL A 15 -2.07 4.54 -35.62
N GLU A 16 -2.05 5.17 -36.78
CA GLU A 16 -1.35 4.71 -37.98
C GLU A 16 -0.52 5.85 -38.59
N ASN A 17 0.77 5.65 -38.69
CA ASN A 17 1.73 6.64 -39.23
C ASN A 17 1.55 8.05 -38.61
N GLY A 18 1.45 8.09 -37.26
CA GLY A 18 1.24 9.35 -36.52
C GLY A 18 -0.15 9.96 -36.67
N THR A 19 -1.10 9.27 -37.31
CA THR A 19 -2.48 9.74 -37.52
C THR A 19 -3.45 8.97 -36.65
N ALA A 20 -4.35 9.67 -35.95
CA ALA A 20 -5.40 9.06 -35.13
C ALA A 20 -6.37 8.21 -35.97
N ARG A 21 -6.62 6.97 -35.56
CA ARG A 21 -7.57 6.02 -36.16
C ARG A 21 -8.67 5.60 -35.18
N ALA A 22 -8.59 6.05 -33.95
CA ALA A 22 -9.58 5.80 -32.90
C ALA A 22 -10.02 7.08 -32.23
N SER A 23 -11.20 7.03 -31.61
CA SER A 23 -11.72 8.09 -30.74
C SER A 23 -11.88 7.57 -29.32
N ILE A 24 -11.55 8.41 -28.34
CA ILE A 24 -11.83 8.18 -26.93
C ILE A 24 -13.26 8.64 -26.65
N VAL A 25 -14.09 7.77 -26.07
CA VAL A 25 -15.50 8.04 -25.79
C VAL A 25 -15.72 8.07 -24.30
N ILE A 26 -16.34 9.15 -23.82
CA ILE A 26 -16.80 9.30 -22.43
C ILE A 26 -18.31 9.51 -22.40
N ALA A 27 -18.94 9.29 -21.26
CA ALA A 27 -20.36 9.58 -21.08
C ALA A 27 -20.66 11.07 -21.33
N GLN A 28 -21.88 11.41 -21.70
CA GLN A 28 -22.33 12.81 -21.82
C GLN A 28 -22.18 13.59 -20.50
N LYS A 29 -22.33 12.88 -19.37
CA LYS A 29 -22.05 13.38 -18.02
C LYS A 29 -21.08 12.43 -17.32
N PRO A 30 -19.77 12.53 -17.63
CA PRO A 30 -18.78 11.63 -17.05
C PRO A 30 -18.50 11.99 -15.61
N THR A 31 -18.00 11.03 -14.82
CA THR A 31 -17.34 11.37 -13.56
C THR A 31 -16.07 12.18 -13.84
N GLU A 32 -15.64 13.03 -12.91
CA GLU A 32 -14.38 13.77 -13.06
C GLU A 32 -13.18 12.80 -13.20
N LYS A 33 -13.25 11.63 -12.57
CA LYS A 33 -12.21 10.58 -12.67
C LYS A 33 -12.16 9.94 -14.06
N ALA A 34 -13.30 9.60 -14.64
CA ALA A 34 -13.35 9.07 -16.01
C ALA A 34 -12.86 10.11 -17.03
N LYS A 35 -13.20 11.38 -16.83
CA LYS A 35 -12.71 12.49 -17.66
C LYS A 35 -11.19 12.67 -17.54
N ALA A 36 -10.65 12.63 -16.31
CA ALA A 36 -9.21 12.70 -16.08
C ALA A 36 -8.48 11.50 -16.71
N ALA A 37 -9.03 10.30 -16.58
CA ALA A 37 -8.46 9.09 -17.18
C ALA A 37 -8.45 9.15 -18.72
N ALA A 38 -9.50 9.71 -19.35
CA ALA A 38 -9.55 9.91 -20.79
C ALA A 38 -8.51 10.93 -21.29
N LEU A 39 -8.31 12.02 -20.56
CA LEU A 39 -7.29 13.02 -20.85
C LEU A 39 -5.87 12.45 -20.67
N ASP A 40 -5.66 11.64 -19.65
CA ASP A 40 -4.39 10.95 -19.42
C ASP A 40 -4.07 10.00 -20.58
N LEU A 41 -5.01 9.15 -20.98
CA LEU A 41 -4.86 8.27 -22.14
C LEU A 41 -4.50 9.05 -23.40
N GLN A 42 -5.23 10.12 -23.70
CA GLN A 42 -4.96 10.99 -24.86
C GLN A 42 -3.54 11.56 -24.81
N ASN A 43 -3.13 12.07 -23.65
CA ASN A 43 -1.80 12.67 -23.48
C ASN A 43 -0.67 11.64 -23.67
N ILE A 44 -0.79 10.46 -23.08
CA ILE A 44 0.26 9.43 -23.20
C ILE A 44 0.33 8.90 -24.63
N ILE A 45 -0.80 8.62 -25.29
CA ILE A 45 -0.81 8.22 -26.70
C ILE A 45 -0.17 9.30 -27.61
N LYS A 46 -0.45 10.58 -27.34
CA LYS A 46 0.20 11.69 -28.02
C LYS A 46 1.71 11.70 -27.79
N ARG A 47 2.16 11.48 -26.57
CA ARG A 47 3.61 11.37 -26.26
C ARG A 47 4.25 10.18 -26.99
N MET A 48 3.54 9.09 -27.13
CA MET A 48 4.03 7.89 -27.85
C MET A 48 4.14 8.12 -29.36
N SER A 49 3.15 8.78 -30.00
CA SER A 49 2.97 8.73 -31.45
C SER A 49 2.91 10.10 -32.15
N GLY A 50 2.79 11.17 -31.38
CA GLY A 50 2.45 12.50 -31.92
C GLY A 50 0.97 12.70 -32.24
N ALA A 51 0.17 11.62 -32.39
CA ALA A 51 -1.24 11.69 -32.70
C ALA A 51 -2.09 12.06 -31.49
N THR A 52 -3.05 12.97 -31.69
CA THR A 52 -4.05 13.31 -30.66
C THR A 52 -5.36 12.60 -30.99
N LEU A 53 -5.74 11.57 -30.20
CA LEU A 53 -7.03 10.90 -30.33
C LEU A 53 -8.14 11.88 -29.90
N PRO A 54 -9.22 12.11 -30.70
CA PRO A 54 -10.31 12.97 -30.27
C PRO A 54 -11.04 12.36 -29.07
N ILE A 55 -11.44 13.22 -28.12
CA ILE A 55 -12.35 12.84 -27.02
C ILE A 55 -13.74 13.32 -27.40
N ILE A 56 -14.70 12.39 -27.45
CA ILE A 56 -16.09 12.63 -27.86
C ILE A 56 -17.05 12.09 -26.79
N TYR A 57 -18.32 12.48 -26.88
CA TYR A 57 -19.36 11.98 -26.00
C TYR A 57 -20.10 10.79 -26.59
N ASP A 58 -20.67 9.95 -25.74
CA ASP A 58 -21.38 8.71 -26.11
C ASP A 58 -22.71 8.90 -26.85
N ASN A 59 -23.15 10.13 -27.06
CA ASN A 59 -24.30 10.51 -27.90
C ASN A 59 -23.91 10.96 -29.32
N GLN A 60 -22.61 10.96 -29.64
CA GLN A 60 -22.09 11.31 -30.96
C GLN A 60 -21.85 10.04 -31.78
N ASN A 61 -22.24 10.08 -33.05
CA ASN A 61 -21.91 9.00 -34.00
C ASN A 61 -20.56 9.29 -34.64
N VAL A 62 -19.62 8.37 -34.47
CA VAL A 62 -18.29 8.44 -35.08
C VAL A 62 -17.95 7.07 -35.62
N GLU A 63 -17.40 7.05 -36.83
CA GLU A 63 -16.88 5.84 -37.47
C GLU A 63 -15.46 5.52 -36.95
N GLY A 64 -15.09 4.24 -37.04
CA GLY A 64 -13.77 3.77 -36.63
C GLY A 64 -13.71 3.14 -35.24
N ALA A 65 -12.50 2.92 -34.77
CA ALA A 65 -12.25 2.30 -33.46
C ALA A 65 -12.65 3.25 -32.32
N LEU A 66 -13.35 2.71 -31.31
CA LEU A 66 -13.81 3.44 -30.15
C LEU A 66 -13.17 2.92 -28.86
N ILE A 67 -12.58 3.81 -28.06
CA ILE A 67 -12.06 3.50 -26.73
C ILE A 67 -13.03 4.08 -25.70
N LEU A 68 -13.85 3.23 -25.09
CA LEU A 68 -14.88 3.62 -24.13
C LEU A 68 -14.25 3.73 -22.74
N VAL A 69 -14.14 4.95 -22.20
CA VAL A 69 -13.48 5.22 -20.92
C VAL A 69 -14.51 5.57 -19.86
N GLY A 70 -14.61 4.71 -18.83
CA GLY A 70 -15.60 4.80 -17.78
C GLY A 70 -16.99 4.32 -18.19
N SER A 71 -17.94 4.41 -17.26
CA SER A 71 -19.32 4.02 -17.48
C SER A 71 -20.02 5.00 -18.45
N SER A 72 -20.71 4.47 -19.45
CA SER A 72 -21.39 5.23 -20.49
C SER A 72 -22.63 4.49 -20.98
N ARG A 73 -23.45 5.14 -21.80
CA ARG A 73 -24.57 4.50 -22.50
C ARG A 73 -24.10 3.31 -23.35
N LEU A 74 -22.99 3.49 -24.05
CA LEU A 74 -22.44 2.45 -24.92
C LEU A 74 -21.95 1.21 -24.14
N THR A 75 -21.32 1.39 -22.97
CA THR A 75 -20.92 0.24 -22.14
C THR A 75 -22.13 -0.49 -21.58
N THR A 76 -23.21 0.24 -21.24
CA THR A 76 -24.49 -0.34 -20.77
C THR A 76 -25.18 -1.14 -21.87
N GLU A 77 -25.21 -0.64 -23.11
CA GLU A 77 -25.77 -1.34 -24.29
C GLU A 77 -25.01 -2.63 -24.60
N MET A 78 -23.71 -2.67 -24.26
CA MET A 78 -22.88 -3.88 -24.38
C MET A 78 -23.04 -4.87 -23.21
N GLY A 79 -23.88 -4.55 -22.21
CA GLY A 79 -24.03 -5.35 -20.99
C GLY A 79 -22.81 -5.31 -20.07
N ILE A 80 -21.96 -4.27 -20.18
CA ILE A 80 -20.78 -4.08 -19.35
C ILE A 80 -21.05 -2.93 -18.37
N TYR A 81 -21.14 -3.27 -17.10
CA TYR A 81 -21.52 -2.34 -16.03
C TYR A 81 -20.35 -2.05 -15.10
N GLN A 82 -20.38 -0.86 -14.48
CA GLN A 82 -19.42 -0.48 -13.44
C GLN A 82 -19.49 -1.47 -12.27
N PRO A 83 -18.37 -2.11 -11.89
CA PRO A 83 -18.32 -2.98 -10.73
C PRO A 83 -18.61 -2.22 -9.43
N ARG A 84 -19.28 -2.85 -8.47
CA ARG A 84 -19.62 -2.26 -7.16
C ARG A 84 -19.77 -3.33 -6.10
N GLY A 85 -19.48 -2.95 -4.86
CA GLY A 85 -19.58 -3.83 -3.70
C GLY A 85 -18.35 -4.73 -3.54
N TYR A 86 -18.01 -5.07 -2.28
CA TYR A 86 -16.89 -5.98 -2.01
C TYR A 86 -17.22 -7.41 -2.51
N PRO A 87 -16.28 -8.11 -3.18
CA PRO A 87 -14.87 -7.77 -3.42
C PRO A 87 -14.62 -6.94 -4.69
N ASP A 88 -15.65 -6.48 -5.38
CA ASP A 88 -15.58 -5.91 -6.72
C ASP A 88 -15.42 -4.38 -6.75
N ASN A 89 -15.28 -3.75 -5.58
CA ASN A 89 -15.16 -2.29 -5.47
C ASN A 89 -14.02 -1.70 -6.32
N GLU A 90 -12.93 -2.42 -6.49
CA GLU A 90 -11.80 -1.98 -7.31
C GLU A 90 -11.54 -2.92 -8.51
N ARG A 91 -12.53 -3.72 -8.90
CA ARG A 91 -12.48 -4.53 -10.11
C ARG A 91 -12.32 -3.65 -11.35
N VAL A 92 -11.48 -4.10 -12.27
CA VAL A 92 -11.16 -3.42 -13.52
C VAL A 92 -11.50 -4.31 -14.70
N ILE A 93 -12.11 -3.72 -15.71
CA ILE A 93 -12.50 -4.38 -16.96
C ILE A 93 -11.79 -3.71 -18.12
N LEU A 94 -10.91 -4.45 -18.81
CA LEU A 94 -10.38 -4.12 -20.12
C LEU A 94 -10.87 -5.16 -21.10
N ARG A 95 -11.79 -4.78 -21.98
CA ARG A 95 -12.40 -5.75 -22.88
C ARG A 95 -12.51 -5.19 -24.28
N ARG A 96 -11.96 -5.91 -25.23
CA ARG A 96 -12.16 -5.63 -26.64
C ARG A 96 -13.35 -6.43 -27.18
N VAL A 97 -14.29 -5.75 -27.83
CA VAL A 97 -15.43 -6.34 -28.51
C VAL A 97 -15.54 -5.70 -29.91
N GLY A 98 -15.12 -6.42 -30.94
CA GLY A 98 -15.05 -5.90 -32.30
C GLY A 98 -14.10 -4.70 -32.41
N ASP A 99 -14.63 -3.57 -32.85
CA ASP A 99 -13.94 -2.26 -32.98
C ASP A 99 -14.01 -1.38 -31.70
N ARG A 100 -14.51 -1.92 -30.62
CA ARG A 100 -14.65 -1.22 -29.33
C ARG A 100 -13.72 -1.79 -28.28
N LEU A 101 -13.01 -0.90 -27.57
CA LEU A 101 -12.20 -1.22 -26.41
C LEU A 101 -12.80 -0.56 -25.16
N VAL A 102 -13.25 -1.35 -24.20
CA VAL A 102 -13.82 -0.87 -22.94
C VAL A 102 -12.74 -0.80 -21.89
N LEU A 103 -12.60 0.36 -21.23
CA LEU A 103 -11.73 0.64 -20.09
C LEU A 103 -12.62 1.12 -18.94
N LEU A 104 -12.96 0.24 -18.02
CA LEU A 104 -13.98 0.48 -17.02
C LEU A 104 -13.54 -0.01 -15.64
N GLY A 105 -13.81 0.76 -14.62
CA GLY A 105 -13.73 0.40 -13.22
C GLY A 105 -14.68 1.25 -12.38
N ASN A 106 -14.67 1.07 -11.07
CA ASN A 106 -15.48 1.86 -10.16
C ASN A 106 -14.83 3.22 -9.90
N ASP A 107 -15.58 4.30 -10.12
CA ASP A 107 -15.15 5.67 -9.86
C ASP A 107 -15.95 6.35 -8.73
N ASP A 108 -16.80 5.59 -8.01
CA ASP A 108 -17.59 6.11 -6.90
C ASP A 108 -16.70 6.36 -5.66
N GLY A 109 -17.04 7.37 -4.88
CA GLY A 109 -16.36 7.65 -3.61
C GLY A 109 -14.85 7.82 -3.75
N MET A 110 -14.07 6.94 -3.11
CA MET A 110 -12.60 6.96 -3.12
C MET A 110 -11.98 6.12 -4.25
N PHE A 111 -12.77 5.30 -4.93
CA PHE A 111 -12.28 4.37 -5.96
C PHE A 111 -11.88 5.11 -7.25
N THR A 112 -10.90 4.54 -7.97
CA THR A 112 -10.31 5.12 -9.18
C THR A 112 -10.10 4.05 -10.26
N GLY A 113 -11.04 3.12 -10.37
CA GLY A 113 -10.91 1.93 -11.20
C GLY A 113 -10.76 2.21 -12.70
N THR A 114 -11.41 3.25 -13.23
CA THR A 114 -11.24 3.64 -14.64
C THR A 114 -9.81 4.10 -14.94
N GLN A 115 -9.16 4.84 -14.01
CA GLN A 115 -7.76 5.21 -14.17
C GLN A 115 -6.85 3.97 -14.17
N PHE A 116 -7.15 2.97 -13.35
CA PHE A 116 -6.40 1.71 -13.34
C PHE A 116 -6.55 0.95 -14.67
N ALA A 117 -7.75 0.96 -15.26
CA ALA A 117 -7.97 0.37 -16.59
C ALA A 117 -7.11 1.07 -17.66
N VAL A 118 -7.07 2.39 -17.66
CA VAL A 118 -6.22 3.19 -18.57
C VAL A 118 -4.74 2.88 -18.35
N THR A 119 -4.29 2.86 -17.09
CA THR A 119 -2.89 2.52 -16.77
C THR A 119 -2.52 1.13 -17.28
N MET A 120 -3.40 0.14 -17.09
CA MET A 120 -3.17 -1.25 -17.53
C MET A 120 -3.07 -1.36 -19.06
N LEU A 121 -3.90 -0.63 -19.80
CA LEU A 121 -3.76 -0.53 -21.25
C LEU A 121 -2.40 0.07 -21.63
N LEU A 122 -2.02 1.18 -21.04
CA LEU A 122 -0.74 1.85 -21.32
C LEU A 122 0.47 0.97 -20.99
N GLU A 123 0.42 0.23 -19.88
CA GLU A 123 1.46 -0.77 -19.54
C GLU A 123 1.54 -1.90 -20.56
N SER A 124 0.41 -2.36 -21.10
CA SER A 124 0.38 -3.37 -22.17
C SER A 124 0.97 -2.86 -23.50
N LEU A 125 0.93 -1.54 -23.71
CA LEU A 125 1.59 -0.85 -24.82
C LEU A 125 3.08 -0.57 -24.57
N GLY A 126 3.63 -0.99 -23.44
CA GLY A 126 5.04 -0.87 -23.09
C GLY A 126 5.40 0.32 -22.21
N CYS A 127 4.44 1.13 -21.78
CA CYS A 127 4.69 2.20 -20.83
C CYS A 127 5.06 1.64 -19.45
N GLY A 128 5.74 2.47 -18.64
CA GLY A 128 6.08 2.15 -17.25
C GLY A 128 6.44 3.42 -16.46
N TRP A 129 6.12 3.41 -15.17
CA TRP A 129 6.44 4.51 -14.26
C TRP A 129 7.09 3.91 -13.02
N PHE A 130 8.36 4.21 -12.77
CA PHE A 130 9.17 3.58 -11.73
C PHE A 130 9.73 4.58 -10.72
N GLY A 131 9.46 5.86 -10.91
CA GLY A 131 9.90 6.94 -10.04
C GLY A 131 9.11 8.22 -10.27
N ILE A 132 9.43 9.23 -9.45
CA ILE A 132 8.74 10.52 -9.46
C ILE A 132 9.13 11.34 -10.70
N ASP A 133 10.43 11.33 -11.04
CA ASP A 133 10.98 12.12 -12.14
C ASP A 133 10.79 11.44 -13.50
N GLU A 134 10.76 12.25 -14.56
CA GLU A 134 10.64 11.80 -15.95
C GLU A 134 11.74 10.81 -16.37
N LEU A 135 12.92 10.87 -15.76
CA LEU A 135 14.00 9.89 -16.00
C LEU A 135 13.53 8.46 -15.74
N TRP A 136 12.63 8.27 -14.78
CA TRP A 136 12.09 6.96 -14.39
C TRP A 136 10.78 6.60 -15.09
N HIS A 137 10.36 7.39 -16.08
CA HIS A 137 9.22 7.08 -16.92
C HIS A 137 9.68 6.44 -18.24
N VAL A 138 8.99 5.38 -18.64
CA VAL A 138 9.20 4.71 -19.92
C VAL A 138 7.95 4.94 -20.78
N ILE A 139 8.10 5.70 -21.84
CA ILE A 139 7.03 5.98 -22.82
C ILE A 139 7.62 5.73 -24.21
N PRO A 140 7.41 4.52 -24.76
CA PRO A 140 8.02 4.14 -26.04
C PRO A 140 7.49 4.99 -27.20
N ARG A 141 8.36 5.40 -28.12
CA ARG A 141 7.98 6.10 -29.35
C ARG A 141 7.55 5.10 -30.41
N ARG A 142 6.36 5.31 -31.00
CA ARG A 142 5.79 4.44 -32.02
C ARG A 142 4.90 5.22 -32.97
N ASP A 143 5.14 5.12 -34.27
CA ASP A 143 4.30 5.77 -35.29
C ASP A 143 2.96 5.04 -35.47
N CYS A 144 2.92 3.75 -35.15
CA CYS A 144 1.72 2.93 -35.18
C CYS A 144 1.45 2.32 -33.79
N ILE A 145 0.20 2.42 -33.33
CA ILE A 145 -0.27 1.84 -32.08
C ILE A 145 -1.51 0.99 -32.38
N SER A 146 -1.43 -0.30 -32.04
CA SER A 146 -2.55 -1.23 -32.16
C SER A 146 -2.74 -2.02 -30.86
N VAL A 147 -3.97 -2.51 -30.65
CA VAL A 147 -4.35 -3.35 -29.52
C VAL A 147 -4.88 -4.68 -30.03
N GLY A 148 -4.22 -5.76 -29.66
CA GLY A 148 -4.63 -7.11 -29.95
C GLY A 148 -5.88 -7.53 -29.19
N TYR A 149 -6.07 -8.84 -29.04
CA TYR A 149 -7.15 -9.35 -28.18
C TYR A 149 -6.88 -9.01 -26.73
N LEU A 150 -7.84 -8.35 -26.10
CA LEU A 150 -7.82 -8.00 -24.67
C LEU A 150 -9.15 -8.42 -24.03
N ASN A 151 -9.06 -9.22 -22.98
CA ASN A 151 -10.19 -9.58 -22.12
C ASN A 151 -9.69 -9.77 -20.69
N ILE A 152 -9.45 -8.65 -20.01
CA ILE A 152 -9.00 -8.61 -18.62
C ILE A 152 -10.20 -8.19 -17.78
N ASP A 153 -10.50 -8.98 -16.76
CA ASP A 153 -11.55 -8.74 -15.79
C ASP A 153 -10.99 -9.20 -14.43
N ILE A 154 -10.49 -8.26 -13.63
CA ILE A 154 -9.68 -8.55 -12.46
C ILE A 154 -10.05 -7.64 -11.28
N ALA A 155 -10.21 -8.24 -10.11
CA ALA A 155 -10.24 -7.53 -8.84
C ALA A 155 -8.87 -7.61 -8.16
N PRO A 156 -8.44 -6.57 -7.43
CA PRO A 156 -7.18 -6.61 -6.70
C PRO A 156 -7.24 -7.62 -5.54
N ARG A 157 -6.08 -8.10 -5.11
CA ARG A 157 -5.94 -8.99 -3.95
C ARG A 157 -6.42 -8.33 -2.65
N PHE A 158 -6.13 -7.04 -2.50
CA PHE A 158 -6.53 -6.25 -1.33
C PHE A 158 -7.38 -5.07 -1.78
N GLU A 159 -8.45 -4.79 -1.03
CA GLU A 159 -9.34 -3.67 -1.33
C GLU A 159 -8.64 -2.32 -1.10
N SER A 160 -7.86 -2.18 -0.04
CA SER A 160 -7.00 -1.01 0.16
C SER A 160 -5.52 -1.38 0.04
N ARG A 161 -4.78 -0.55 -0.70
CA ARG A 161 -3.41 -0.77 -1.10
C ARG A 161 -2.67 0.55 -1.02
N ILE A 162 -2.02 0.76 0.11
CA ILE A 162 -1.38 2.03 0.43
C ILE A 162 0.10 1.79 0.74
N THR A 163 0.99 2.47 0.02
CA THR A 163 2.41 2.58 0.36
C THR A 163 2.78 4.04 0.61
N TRP A 164 3.99 4.29 1.04
CA TRP A 164 4.54 5.63 1.18
C TRP A 164 4.30 6.53 -0.06
N VAL A 165 4.40 5.97 -1.27
CA VAL A 165 4.19 6.71 -2.52
C VAL A 165 2.79 7.30 -2.63
N TYR A 166 1.77 6.63 -2.10
CA TYR A 166 0.40 7.11 -2.10
C TYR A 166 0.22 8.48 -1.45
N HIS A 167 0.98 8.73 -0.39
CA HIS A 167 0.90 9.99 0.35
C HIS A 167 1.78 11.10 -0.25
N LYS A 168 2.86 10.73 -0.92
CA LYS A 168 3.85 11.67 -1.44
C LYS A 168 3.65 12.04 -2.91
N ASN A 169 3.24 11.09 -3.73
CA ASN A 169 3.00 11.32 -5.15
C ASN A 169 1.77 10.55 -5.64
N ARG A 170 0.64 11.23 -5.67
CA ARG A 170 -0.64 10.63 -6.03
C ARG A 170 -0.67 10.09 -7.46
N ASP A 171 -0.04 10.77 -8.40
CA ASP A 171 -0.02 10.36 -9.80
C ASP A 171 0.74 9.04 -9.98
N LEU A 172 1.93 8.92 -9.37
CA LEU A 172 2.69 7.68 -9.38
C LEU A 172 1.95 6.55 -8.64
N ALA A 173 1.29 6.86 -7.53
CA ALA A 173 0.49 5.89 -6.80
C ALA A 173 -0.65 5.30 -7.66
N LEU A 174 -1.33 6.12 -8.47
CA LEU A 174 -2.34 5.66 -9.42
C LEU A 174 -1.75 4.76 -10.50
N ARG A 175 -0.51 5.04 -10.97
CA ARG A 175 0.22 4.16 -11.90
C ARG A 175 0.57 2.81 -11.29
N TRP A 176 0.65 2.73 -9.97
CA TRP A 176 0.92 1.50 -9.22
C TRP A 176 -0.33 0.86 -8.63
N TYR A 177 -1.52 1.25 -9.10
CA TYR A 177 -2.82 0.74 -8.66
C TYR A 177 -3.08 0.90 -7.16
N GLN A 178 -2.50 1.92 -6.53
CA GLN A 178 -2.72 2.19 -5.12
C GLN A 178 -4.01 2.98 -4.90
N GLY A 179 -4.69 2.67 -3.81
CA GLY A 179 -5.96 3.28 -3.45
C GLY A 179 -6.83 2.35 -2.63
N GLY A 180 -8.13 2.56 -2.69
CA GLY A 180 -9.15 1.74 -2.02
C GLY A 180 -9.95 2.50 -0.99
N SER A 181 -10.65 1.75 -0.13
CA SER A 181 -11.71 2.27 0.71
C SER A 181 -11.26 2.94 2.00
N CYS A 182 -9.98 2.90 2.34
CA CYS A 182 -9.54 3.36 3.66
C CYS A 182 -9.02 4.78 3.67
N LYS A 183 -9.26 5.43 4.81
CA LYS A 183 -8.73 6.74 5.15
C LYS A 183 -7.44 6.63 5.95
N ASP A 184 -6.82 7.78 6.24
CA ASP A 184 -5.70 7.93 7.15
C ASP A 184 -5.92 7.19 8.46
N ILE A 185 -4.90 6.47 8.89
CA ILE A 185 -4.93 5.61 10.05
C ILE A 185 -4.10 6.29 11.11
N GLU A 186 -4.74 6.60 12.24
CA GLU A 186 -4.11 7.31 13.34
C GLU A 186 -4.65 6.79 14.68
N HIS A 187 -3.93 7.05 15.75
CA HIS A 187 -4.43 6.90 17.11
C HIS A 187 -5.58 7.87 17.37
N ALA A 188 -6.76 7.36 17.74
CA ALA A 188 -8.00 8.13 17.66
C ALA A 188 -8.15 9.19 18.75
N TYR A 189 -7.72 8.88 19.99
CA TYR A 189 -8.18 9.64 21.14
C TYR A 189 -7.41 10.92 21.38
N TRP A 190 -6.19 11.04 20.85
CA TRP A 190 -5.48 12.33 20.81
C TRP A 190 -6.25 13.37 20.01
N ILE A 191 -6.93 12.92 18.95
CA ILE A 191 -7.71 13.79 18.06
C ILE A 191 -9.12 14.00 18.58
N LEU A 192 -9.78 12.92 19.02
CA LEU A 192 -11.16 12.97 19.48
C LEU A 192 -11.30 13.69 20.82
N PHE A 193 -10.31 13.52 21.70
CA PHE A 193 -10.33 14.04 23.07
C PHE A 193 -9.01 14.72 23.46
N PRO A 194 -8.59 15.80 22.76
CA PRO A 194 -7.38 16.53 23.13
C PRO A 194 -7.41 16.91 24.60
N ARG A 195 -6.42 16.47 25.36
CA ARG A 195 -6.36 16.65 26.83
C ARG A 195 -6.38 18.13 27.24
N GLU A 196 -5.75 18.99 26.45
CA GLU A 196 -5.70 20.44 26.68
C GLU A 196 -7.10 21.09 26.63
N LYS A 197 -8.02 20.47 25.90
CA LYS A 197 -9.38 20.98 25.72
C LYS A 197 -10.37 20.42 26.73
N TYR A 198 -10.20 19.17 27.15
CA TYR A 198 -11.24 18.45 27.88
C TYR A 198 -10.85 18.10 29.32
N PHE A 199 -9.56 17.94 29.65
CA PHE A 199 -9.15 17.38 30.94
C PHE A 199 -9.61 18.22 32.13
N GLU A 200 -9.49 19.55 32.07
CA GLU A 200 -9.89 20.44 33.17
C GLU A 200 -11.37 20.26 33.55
N LYS A 201 -12.24 19.99 32.56
CA LYS A 201 -13.69 19.85 32.75
C LYS A 201 -14.13 18.43 32.99
N HIS A 202 -13.41 17.48 32.46
CA HIS A 202 -13.74 16.06 32.42
C HIS A 202 -12.53 15.18 32.76
N PRO A 203 -11.91 15.33 33.93
CA PRO A 203 -10.79 14.49 34.33
C PRO A 203 -11.16 12.99 34.37
N GLU A 204 -12.43 12.67 34.67
CA GLU A 204 -12.95 11.31 34.72
C GLU A 204 -12.98 10.59 33.36
N TRP A 205 -12.81 11.31 32.25
CA TRP A 205 -12.74 10.70 30.91
C TRP A 205 -11.37 10.06 30.64
N TYR A 206 -10.33 10.50 31.36
CA TYR A 206 -8.95 10.05 31.17
C TYR A 206 -8.58 8.90 32.10
N CYS A 207 -7.61 8.10 31.73
CA CYS A 207 -7.16 6.95 32.49
C CYS A 207 -6.74 7.34 33.94
N MET A 208 -7.01 6.44 34.87
CA MET A 208 -6.48 6.48 36.22
C MET A 208 -5.25 5.58 36.29
N ILE A 209 -4.10 6.11 36.63
CA ILE A 209 -2.84 5.40 36.80
C ILE A 209 -2.35 5.70 38.24
N ASP A 210 -2.06 4.67 39.01
CA ASP A 210 -1.59 4.77 40.38
C ASP A 210 -2.48 5.66 41.28
N GLY A 211 -3.80 5.58 41.04
CA GLY A 211 -4.80 6.34 41.77
C GLY A 211 -5.03 7.79 41.31
N GLU A 212 -4.26 8.25 40.35
CA GLU A 212 -4.36 9.60 39.79
C GLU A 212 -4.82 9.63 38.33
N ARG A 213 -5.55 10.67 37.96
CA ARG A 213 -5.91 10.98 36.57
C ARG A 213 -5.02 12.12 36.06
N ASN A 214 -3.99 11.76 35.29
CA ASN A 214 -3.06 12.75 34.76
C ASN A 214 -2.64 12.41 33.32
N PRO A 215 -3.36 12.92 32.29
CA PRO A 215 -3.05 12.67 30.91
C PRO A 215 -1.85 13.46 30.38
N PHE A 216 -1.19 14.28 31.21
CA PHE A 216 0.02 15.02 30.83
C PHE A 216 1.32 14.23 31.07
N LYS A 217 1.21 12.98 31.56
CA LYS A 217 2.27 11.98 31.41
C LYS A 217 2.49 11.65 29.93
N GLU A 218 3.62 11.09 29.61
CA GLU A 218 4.03 10.78 28.22
C GLU A 218 2.99 9.90 27.50
N TRP A 219 2.55 8.84 28.15
CA TRP A 219 1.58 7.90 27.61
C TRP A 219 0.27 7.96 28.41
N TRP A 220 -0.86 8.11 27.73
CA TRP A 220 -2.17 8.15 28.36
C TRP A 220 -3.27 7.57 27.48
N GLN A 221 -4.27 6.98 28.10
CA GLN A 221 -5.45 6.44 27.46
C GLN A 221 -6.73 7.08 27.99
N MET A 222 -7.87 6.67 27.43
CA MET A 222 -9.17 7.04 27.98
C MET A 222 -9.59 6.09 29.11
N CYS A 223 -10.57 6.49 29.89
CA CYS A 223 -11.30 5.60 30.77
C CYS A 223 -12.41 4.91 29.96
N TYR A 224 -12.09 3.77 29.35
CA TYR A 224 -12.97 3.08 28.41
C TYR A 224 -14.23 2.47 29.06
N SER A 225 -14.31 2.39 30.40
CA SER A 225 -15.52 2.06 31.14
C SER A 225 -16.44 3.28 31.39
N ASN A 226 -15.97 4.50 31.11
CA ASN A 226 -16.76 5.70 31.30
C ASN A 226 -17.82 5.84 30.21
N ARG A 227 -19.09 5.91 30.62
CA ARG A 227 -20.22 5.98 29.70
C ARG A 227 -20.24 7.24 28.84
N GLU A 228 -19.83 8.38 29.38
CA GLU A 228 -19.77 9.62 28.61
C GLU A 228 -18.70 9.55 27.52
N VAL A 229 -17.54 8.93 27.79
CA VAL A 229 -16.50 8.67 26.77
C VAL A 229 -17.07 7.84 25.62
N LEU A 230 -17.85 6.80 25.93
CA LEU A 230 -18.52 6.00 24.91
C LEU A 230 -19.51 6.83 24.09
N GLU A 231 -20.42 7.56 24.74
CA GLU A 231 -21.44 8.37 24.08
C GLU A 231 -20.81 9.48 23.21
N GLN A 232 -19.77 10.15 23.71
CA GLN A 232 -19.05 11.15 22.95
C GLN A 232 -18.24 10.55 21.78
N THR A 233 -17.69 9.35 21.93
CA THR A 233 -17.01 8.65 20.83
C THR A 233 -17.99 8.34 19.72
N ILE A 234 -19.15 7.75 20.03
CA ILE A 234 -20.22 7.48 19.06
C ILE A 234 -20.63 8.75 18.33
N LYS A 235 -20.88 9.83 19.09
CA LYS A 235 -21.27 11.13 18.52
C LYS A 235 -20.21 11.68 17.56
N LYS A 236 -18.95 11.73 17.98
CA LYS A 236 -17.85 12.33 17.19
C LYS A 236 -17.54 11.52 15.93
N ILE A 237 -17.59 10.20 16.01
CA ILE A 237 -17.43 9.32 14.84
C ILE A 237 -18.63 9.48 13.88
N GLY A 238 -19.85 9.61 14.40
CA GLY A 238 -21.02 9.91 13.59
C GLY A 238 -20.89 11.25 12.85
N GLU A 239 -20.47 12.31 13.55
CA GLU A 239 -20.20 13.62 12.96
C GLU A 239 -19.08 13.55 11.89
N PHE A 240 -18.07 12.71 12.10
CA PHE A 240 -17.03 12.47 11.13
C PHE A 240 -17.59 11.86 9.83
N PHE A 241 -18.45 10.84 9.92
CA PHE A 241 -19.08 10.23 8.74
C PHE A 241 -20.03 11.18 8.02
N ASP A 242 -20.78 12.01 8.75
CA ASP A 242 -21.64 13.03 8.17
C ASP A 242 -20.85 14.06 7.34
N LYS A 243 -19.74 14.54 7.89
CA LYS A 243 -18.84 15.49 7.22
C LYS A 243 -18.07 14.86 6.07
N ASN A 244 -17.83 13.57 6.14
CA ASN A 244 -17.00 12.83 5.20
C ASN A 244 -17.75 11.59 4.64
N PRO A 245 -18.85 11.75 3.90
CA PRO A 245 -19.70 10.63 3.48
C PRO A 245 -18.96 9.62 2.57
N ARG A 246 -17.89 10.05 1.91
CA ARG A 246 -17.08 9.20 1.03
C ARG A 246 -16.19 8.21 1.80
N PHE A 247 -15.85 8.50 3.06
CA PHE A 247 -15.03 7.58 3.85
C PHE A 247 -15.87 6.40 4.34
N THR A 248 -15.31 5.21 4.19
CA THR A 248 -15.96 3.95 4.60
C THR A 248 -15.53 3.52 5.99
N GLN A 249 -14.44 4.09 6.51
CA GLN A 249 -13.85 3.70 7.78
C GLN A 249 -13.49 4.91 8.64
N ALA A 250 -13.51 4.71 9.97
CA ALA A 250 -12.99 5.62 10.98
C ALA A 250 -12.15 4.83 11.98
N THR A 251 -11.11 5.46 12.53
CA THR A 251 -10.29 4.84 13.57
C THR A 251 -10.90 5.03 14.95
N ILE A 252 -10.79 3.99 15.78
CA ILE A 252 -11.04 3.98 17.22
C ILE A 252 -9.86 3.35 17.96
N ALA A 253 -8.69 3.33 17.33
CA ALA A 253 -7.48 2.80 17.93
C ALA A 253 -7.13 3.53 19.23
N ALA A 254 -6.68 2.79 20.24
CA ALA A 254 -6.10 3.35 21.45
C ALA A 254 -4.95 4.29 21.11
N ASN A 255 -4.66 5.25 21.98
CA ASN A 255 -3.46 6.06 21.83
C ASN A 255 -2.21 5.17 21.89
N ASP A 256 -1.12 5.66 21.33
CA ASP A 256 0.17 5.01 21.50
C ASP A 256 0.55 4.89 22.98
N GLY A 257 1.37 3.91 23.31
CA GLY A 257 1.78 3.64 24.69
C GLY A 257 1.81 2.16 25.03
N PHE A 258 2.00 1.84 26.30
CA PHE A 258 2.15 0.48 26.80
C PHE A 258 0.93 0.04 27.63
N SER A 259 0.88 -1.24 28.04
CA SER A 259 -0.26 -1.79 28.80
C SER A 259 -0.47 -1.09 30.15
N ASP A 260 0.57 -0.59 30.78
CA ASP A 260 0.52 0.19 32.02
C ASP A 260 -0.11 1.59 31.85
N SER A 261 -0.26 2.08 30.62
CA SER A 261 -0.97 3.33 30.31
C SER A 261 -2.50 3.17 30.32
N PHE A 262 -3.02 1.95 30.40
CA PHE A 262 -4.47 1.69 30.46
C PHE A 262 -5.04 2.02 31.84
N CYS A 263 -6.31 2.43 31.85
CA CYS A 263 -7.01 2.87 33.06
C CYS A 263 -7.11 1.77 34.11
N GLN A 264 -6.63 2.07 35.32
CA GLN A 264 -6.62 1.16 36.48
C GLN A 264 -7.81 1.35 37.43
N CYS A 265 -8.84 2.13 37.06
CA CYS A 265 -10.04 2.24 37.89
C CYS A 265 -10.78 0.90 38.01
N GLU A 266 -11.57 0.75 39.07
CA GLU A 266 -12.29 -0.50 39.38
C GLU A 266 -13.10 -1.03 38.19
N GLU A 267 -13.85 -0.13 37.50
CA GLU A 267 -14.70 -0.51 36.37
C GLU A 267 -13.89 -0.94 35.13
N CYS A 268 -12.76 -0.28 34.83
CA CYS A 268 -11.87 -0.73 33.75
C CYS A 268 -11.21 -2.07 34.07
N ARG A 269 -10.79 -2.31 35.32
CA ARG A 269 -10.22 -3.61 35.73
C ARG A 269 -11.22 -4.78 35.56
N LYS A 270 -12.53 -4.53 35.72
CA LYS A 270 -13.57 -5.54 35.47
C LYS A 270 -13.70 -5.93 33.99
N LEU A 271 -13.31 -5.05 33.07
CA LEU A 271 -13.30 -5.35 31.63
C LEU A 271 -12.24 -6.36 31.25
N GLY A 272 -11.12 -6.41 31.99
CA GLY A 272 -10.03 -7.35 31.78
C GLY A 272 -8.73 -6.69 31.28
N THR A 273 -8.06 -7.37 30.34
CA THR A 273 -6.82 -6.88 29.73
C THR A 273 -7.08 -5.65 28.84
N PRO A 274 -6.04 -4.90 28.41
CA PRO A 274 -6.19 -3.86 27.41
C PRO A 274 -6.95 -4.32 26.16
N SER A 275 -6.63 -5.51 25.64
CA SER A 275 -7.31 -6.10 24.48
C SER A 275 -8.79 -6.39 24.75
N GLU A 276 -9.12 -6.99 25.88
CA GLU A 276 -10.51 -7.26 26.28
C GLU A 276 -11.29 -5.94 26.46
N THR A 277 -10.66 -4.93 27.05
CA THR A 277 -11.21 -3.60 27.22
C THR A 277 -11.54 -2.96 25.85
N MET A 278 -10.59 -2.99 24.91
CA MET A 278 -10.77 -2.41 23.57
C MET A 278 -11.80 -3.18 22.74
N VAL A 279 -11.85 -4.51 22.82
CA VAL A 279 -12.88 -5.31 22.14
C VAL A 279 -14.28 -4.95 22.67
N ALA A 280 -14.45 -4.85 23.99
CA ALA A 280 -15.72 -4.47 24.60
C ALA A 280 -16.15 -3.07 24.18
N PHE A 281 -15.22 -2.11 24.20
CA PHE A 281 -15.49 -0.73 23.81
C PHE A 281 -15.80 -0.61 22.30
N ALA A 282 -15.03 -1.26 21.43
CA ALA A 282 -15.24 -1.26 19.99
C ALA A 282 -16.62 -1.81 19.61
N ASN A 283 -17.06 -2.89 20.27
CA ASN A 283 -18.38 -3.47 20.05
C ASN A 283 -19.50 -2.50 20.43
N GLN A 284 -19.36 -1.79 21.55
CA GLN A 284 -20.36 -0.80 21.98
C GLN A 284 -20.43 0.41 21.04
N VAL A 285 -19.27 0.92 20.58
CA VAL A 285 -19.23 2.01 19.60
C VAL A 285 -19.87 1.57 18.28
N ALA A 286 -19.54 0.37 17.79
CA ALA A 286 -20.09 -0.17 16.55
C ALA A 286 -21.62 -0.35 16.64
N GLN A 287 -22.11 -0.89 17.75
CA GLN A 287 -23.55 -1.05 18.00
C GLN A 287 -24.28 0.30 18.03
N GLY A 288 -23.66 1.33 18.64
CA GLY A 288 -24.23 2.68 18.70
C GLY A 288 -24.32 3.39 17.34
N LEU A 289 -23.47 2.99 16.39
CA LEU A 289 -23.42 3.59 15.05
C LEU A 289 -24.20 2.79 14.00
N GLU A 290 -24.46 1.50 14.21
CA GLU A 290 -24.97 0.58 13.20
C GLU A 290 -26.29 1.03 12.57
N ALA A 291 -27.23 1.55 13.36
CA ALA A 291 -28.54 1.96 12.85
C ALA A 291 -28.46 3.12 11.83
N ARG A 292 -27.50 4.04 12.02
CA ARG A 292 -27.31 5.20 11.15
C ARG A 292 -26.27 4.96 10.04
N TYR A 293 -25.27 4.11 10.32
CA TYR A 293 -24.13 3.87 9.44
C TYR A 293 -23.86 2.36 9.27
N PRO A 294 -24.81 1.59 8.69
CA PRO A 294 -24.74 0.12 8.65
C PRO A 294 -23.54 -0.41 7.85
N ASP A 295 -23.06 0.37 6.89
CA ASP A 295 -21.95 0.00 5.98
C ASP A 295 -20.60 0.64 6.35
N LYS A 296 -20.56 1.45 7.42
CA LYS A 296 -19.32 2.07 7.89
C LYS A 296 -18.61 1.14 8.85
N GLN A 297 -17.28 1.19 8.84
CA GLN A 297 -16.42 0.34 9.63
C GLN A 297 -15.62 1.12 10.65
N LEU A 298 -15.28 0.47 11.75
CA LEU A 298 -14.45 1.01 12.84
C LEU A 298 -13.19 0.19 12.94
N MET A 299 -12.04 0.84 12.82
CA MET A 299 -10.75 0.19 12.85
C MET A 299 -10.05 0.41 14.18
N PHE A 300 -9.58 -0.66 14.82
CA PHE A 300 -8.67 -0.56 15.94
C PHE A 300 -7.40 -1.39 15.76
N PHE A 301 -6.32 -0.99 16.42
CA PHE A 301 -5.01 -1.59 16.25
C PHE A 301 -4.81 -2.77 17.19
N VAL A 302 -4.25 -3.84 16.66
CA VAL A 302 -3.57 -4.87 17.43
C VAL A 302 -2.09 -4.48 17.45
N TYR A 303 -1.71 -3.74 18.49
CA TYR A 303 -0.44 -3.03 18.57
C TYR A 303 -0.10 -2.72 20.04
N PHE A 304 1.13 -2.83 20.44
CA PHE A 304 1.64 -2.57 21.79
C PHE A 304 0.68 -2.99 22.91
N PRO A 305 -0.09 -2.08 23.57
CA PRO A 305 -0.89 -2.43 24.74
C PRO A 305 -2.01 -3.43 24.43
N THR A 306 -2.39 -3.56 23.16
CA THR A 306 -3.42 -4.50 22.69
C THR A 306 -2.86 -5.61 21.80
N PHE A 307 -1.54 -5.89 21.89
CA PHE A 307 -0.93 -6.92 21.05
C PHE A 307 -1.45 -8.30 21.39
N ASP A 308 -1.49 -8.68 22.68
CA ASP A 308 -1.96 -9.99 23.09
C ASP A 308 -3.46 -10.15 22.86
N PRO A 309 -3.92 -11.33 22.39
CA PRO A 309 -5.33 -11.57 22.15
C PRO A 309 -6.13 -11.60 23.46
N PRO A 310 -7.46 -11.42 23.40
CA PRO A 310 -8.32 -11.63 24.54
C PRO A 310 -8.11 -13.02 25.16
N ARG A 311 -8.14 -13.13 26.47
CA ARG A 311 -7.97 -14.41 27.22
C ARG A 311 -9.19 -15.33 27.12
N ARG A 312 -10.32 -14.80 26.66
CA ARG A 312 -11.58 -15.52 26.46
C ARG A 312 -12.18 -15.15 25.10
N PRO A 313 -13.02 -16.02 24.50
CA PRO A 313 -13.72 -15.69 23.28
C PRO A 313 -14.57 -14.42 23.43
N MET A 314 -14.32 -13.43 22.57
CA MET A 314 -15.01 -12.15 22.53
C MET A 314 -15.32 -11.78 21.08
N PRO A 315 -16.43 -12.28 20.50
CA PRO A 315 -16.78 -11.98 19.12
C PRO A 315 -16.85 -10.48 18.86
N LEU A 316 -16.23 -10.03 17.80
CA LEU A 316 -16.28 -8.64 17.35
C LEU A 316 -17.52 -8.36 16.51
N HIS A 317 -18.03 -7.16 16.64
CA HIS A 317 -19.11 -6.66 15.81
C HIS A 317 -18.69 -6.67 14.32
N ARG A 318 -19.61 -7.01 13.43
CA ARG A 318 -19.34 -7.14 11.98
C ARG A 318 -18.74 -5.90 11.33
N ASN A 319 -18.94 -4.72 11.91
CA ASN A 319 -18.43 -3.44 11.41
C ASN A 319 -17.06 -3.08 12.01
N VAL A 320 -16.46 -3.93 12.84
CA VAL A 320 -15.12 -3.69 13.38
C VAL A 320 -14.07 -4.32 12.48
N VAL A 321 -12.99 -3.60 12.25
CA VAL A 321 -11.78 -4.03 11.52
C VAL A 321 -10.64 -4.15 12.51
N LEU A 322 -10.00 -5.32 12.56
CA LEU A 322 -8.74 -5.51 13.27
C LEU A 322 -7.58 -5.14 12.36
N MET A 323 -6.82 -4.15 12.76
CA MET A 323 -5.57 -3.80 12.10
C MET A 323 -4.39 -4.37 12.86
N PHE A 324 -3.78 -5.39 12.31
CA PHE A 324 -2.56 -5.97 12.84
C PHE A 324 -1.35 -5.14 12.44
N CYS A 325 -0.74 -4.47 13.41
CA CYS A 325 0.51 -3.76 13.19
C CYS A 325 1.65 -4.77 13.19
N LYS A 326 2.35 -4.89 12.05
CA LYS A 326 3.45 -5.84 11.91
C LYS A 326 4.75 -5.21 12.41
N GLU A 327 5.04 -5.45 13.65
CA GLU A 327 6.33 -5.11 14.26
C GLU A 327 7.23 -6.34 14.34
N SER A 328 7.54 -6.93 13.21
CA SER A 328 8.49 -8.04 13.11
C SER A 328 9.69 -7.63 12.26
N CYS A 329 10.64 -8.52 12.09
CA CYS A 329 11.83 -8.27 11.30
C CYS A 329 11.48 -7.77 9.89
N MET A 330 12.11 -6.66 9.46
CA MET A 330 11.91 -6.08 8.14
C MET A 330 12.73 -6.77 7.05
N PHE A 331 13.69 -7.62 7.41
CA PHE A 331 14.54 -8.35 6.46
C PHE A 331 14.02 -9.75 6.14
N HIS A 332 13.05 -10.26 6.93
CA HIS A 332 12.52 -11.61 6.77
C HIS A 332 10.99 -11.60 6.71
N SER A 333 10.45 -12.57 5.98
CA SER A 333 9.00 -12.76 5.91
C SER A 333 8.45 -13.32 7.23
N VAL A 334 7.20 -12.99 7.55
CA VAL A 334 6.51 -13.46 8.79
C VAL A 334 6.32 -14.96 8.87
N ASP A 335 6.44 -15.69 7.75
CA ASP A 335 6.38 -17.15 7.70
C ASP A 335 7.76 -17.82 7.69
N THR A 336 8.83 -17.04 7.70
CA THR A 336 10.19 -17.54 7.92
C THR A 336 10.25 -18.04 9.37
N GLY A 337 10.55 -19.32 9.56
CA GLY A 337 10.46 -19.96 10.88
C GLY A 337 11.42 -19.40 11.94
N PRO A 338 11.54 -20.07 13.10
CA PRO A 338 12.28 -19.61 14.28
C PRO A 338 13.76 -19.25 14.04
N ASP A 339 14.31 -19.70 12.94
CA ASP A 339 15.73 -19.53 12.61
C ASP A 339 16.15 -18.09 12.27
N CYS A 340 15.19 -17.17 12.04
CA CYS A 340 15.55 -15.76 11.86
C CYS A 340 15.90 -15.06 13.20
N GLY A 341 15.96 -15.77 14.32
CA GLY A 341 16.33 -15.23 15.63
C GLY A 341 15.27 -14.30 16.24
N TYR A 342 14.14 -14.14 15.59
CA TYR A 342 13.09 -13.18 15.93
C TYR A 342 11.80 -13.82 16.39
N HIS A 343 11.88 -14.81 17.24
CA HIS A 343 10.83 -15.02 18.22
C HIS A 343 10.96 -13.90 19.22
N ILE A 344 10.29 -12.82 18.90
CA ILE A 344 10.51 -11.54 19.52
C ILE A 344 9.85 -11.57 20.88
N ARG A 345 10.65 -11.77 21.88
CA ARG A 345 10.47 -11.00 23.09
C ARG A 345 10.98 -9.60 22.75
N TYR A 346 10.10 -8.66 22.51
CA TYR A 346 10.47 -7.27 22.50
C TYR A 346 10.88 -6.89 23.90
N GLU A 347 12.16 -6.97 24.19
CA GLU A 347 12.76 -6.12 25.19
C GLU A 347 12.94 -4.76 24.49
N TYR A 348 11.98 -3.86 24.68
CA TYR A 348 12.25 -2.48 24.42
C TYR A 348 13.27 -1.99 25.44
N ASP A 349 14.14 -1.06 25.05
CA ASP A 349 15.03 -0.34 25.97
C ASP A 349 14.27 0.38 27.10
N PHE A 350 12.93 0.40 27.01
CA PHE A 350 12.00 0.93 28.03
C PHE A 350 11.54 -0.12 29.04
N GLY A 351 11.94 -1.37 28.94
CA GLY A 351 11.81 -2.38 30.01
C GLY A 351 10.41 -2.96 30.23
N HIS A 352 9.43 -2.83 29.31
CA HIS A 352 8.05 -2.97 29.75
C HIS A 352 7.18 -4.06 29.12
N GLU A 353 7.47 -4.66 27.98
CA GLU A 353 6.58 -5.72 27.47
C GLU A 353 7.28 -6.79 26.63
N PHE A 354 6.85 -8.05 26.86
CA PHE A 354 7.28 -9.22 26.13
C PHE A 354 6.08 -9.81 25.41
N TYR A 355 6.17 -10.03 24.11
CA TYR A 355 5.18 -10.77 23.36
C TYR A 355 5.53 -12.26 23.33
N GLU A 356 4.60 -13.10 23.76
CA GLU A 356 4.85 -14.54 23.86
C GLU A 356 4.76 -15.26 22.52
N LEU A 357 3.97 -14.74 21.59
CA LEU A 357 3.70 -15.38 20.30
C LEU A 357 4.35 -14.62 19.12
N PRO A 358 4.87 -15.35 18.11
CA PRO A 358 5.23 -14.75 16.84
C PRO A 358 4.03 -14.01 16.21
N TRP A 359 4.30 -12.94 15.48
CA TRP A 359 3.26 -12.08 14.91
C TRP A 359 2.16 -12.83 14.16
N LEU A 360 2.54 -13.80 13.31
CA LEU A 360 1.56 -14.58 12.51
C LEU A 360 0.68 -15.47 13.38
N GLU A 361 1.24 -16.08 14.41
CA GLU A 361 0.50 -16.92 15.36
C GLU A 361 -0.42 -16.06 16.23
N ASN A 362 0.06 -14.91 16.66
CA ASN A 362 -0.72 -13.93 17.40
C ASN A 362 -1.93 -13.45 16.59
N ALA A 363 -1.73 -13.10 15.32
CA ALA A 363 -2.82 -12.69 14.44
C ALA A 363 -3.88 -13.80 14.26
N LYS A 364 -3.44 -15.04 14.07
CA LYS A 364 -4.36 -16.20 14.00
C LYS A 364 -5.15 -16.36 15.29
N LYS A 365 -4.50 -16.21 16.45
CA LYS A 365 -5.16 -16.32 17.76
C LYS A 365 -6.18 -15.22 17.98
N TRP A 366 -5.87 -13.99 17.59
CA TRP A 366 -6.83 -12.88 17.60
C TRP A 366 -8.07 -13.19 16.77
N ILE A 367 -7.90 -13.71 15.55
CA ILE A 367 -9.00 -14.08 14.66
C ILE A 367 -9.85 -15.18 15.28
N GLU A 368 -9.23 -16.21 15.87
CA GLU A 368 -9.92 -17.29 16.57
C GLU A 368 -10.76 -16.75 17.74
N MET A 369 -10.16 -15.92 18.59
CA MET A 369 -10.81 -15.42 19.81
C MET A 369 -11.92 -14.41 19.54
N THR A 370 -11.83 -13.68 18.44
CA THR A 370 -12.80 -12.59 18.11
C THR A 370 -13.74 -12.92 16.96
N LEU A 371 -13.51 -14.01 16.25
CA LEU A 371 -14.25 -14.39 15.03
C LEU A 371 -14.28 -13.26 13.98
N CYS A 372 -13.32 -12.34 14.02
CA CYS A 372 -13.27 -11.20 13.12
C CYS A 372 -13.02 -11.64 11.68
N LYS A 373 -13.79 -11.06 10.75
CA LYS A 373 -13.65 -11.30 9.31
C LYS A 373 -13.09 -10.10 8.55
N ASN A 374 -13.03 -8.94 9.20
CA ASN A 374 -12.51 -7.72 8.60
C ASN A 374 -11.10 -7.49 9.12
N ILE A 375 -10.11 -7.76 8.29
CA ILE A 375 -8.71 -7.74 8.69
C ILE A 375 -7.97 -6.71 7.85
N ALA A 376 -7.17 -5.90 8.53
CA ALA A 376 -6.20 -5.00 7.97
C ALA A 376 -4.80 -5.34 8.49
N VAL A 377 -3.79 -4.96 7.73
CA VAL A 377 -2.40 -5.05 8.16
C VAL A 377 -1.72 -3.70 7.95
N TRP A 378 -1.01 -3.26 8.96
CA TRP A 378 -0.09 -2.13 8.90
C TRP A 378 1.34 -2.64 9.06
N GLU A 379 2.17 -2.37 8.08
CA GLU A 379 3.52 -2.89 8.01
C GLU A 379 4.55 -1.76 7.88
N TRP A 380 5.70 -1.94 8.52
CA TRP A 380 6.83 -1.02 8.44
C TRP A 380 7.96 -1.62 7.60
N TYR A 381 8.52 -0.79 6.71
CA TYR A 381 9.77 -1.06 6.00
C TYR A 381 10.71 0.14 6.06
N CYS A 382 10.52 1.03 7.01
CA CYS A 382 11.37 2.15 7.26
C CYS A 382 11.80 2.13 8.72
N PRO A 383 13.07 2.39 9.01
CA PRO A 383 13.52 2.52 10.38
C PRO A 383 12.94 3.79 10.98
N ALA A 384 12.11 3.63 12.02
CA ALA A 384 11.44 4.75 12.67
C ALA A 384 12.37 5.54 13.60
N ALA A 385 13.17 4.84 14.40
CA ALA A 385 14.10 5.45 15.37
C ALA A 385 15.54 5.46 14.85
N ALA A 386 15.76 4.99 13.65
CA ALA A 386 17.11 4.81 13.20
C ALA A 386 17.83 6.13 13.09
N SER A 387 19.04 6.08 13.54
CA SER A 387 20.05 7.01 13.17
C SER A 387 19.93 7.34 11.67
N SER A 388 20.11 8.58 11.32
CA SER A 388 20.04 9.09 9.96
C SER A 388 20.86 8.31 8.91
N VAL A 389 21.71 7.36 9.31
CA VAL A 389 22.57 6.57 8.41
C VAL A 389 21.77 5.70 7.43
N TRP A 390 20.67 5.11 7.85
CA TRP A 390 19.87 4.21 7.00
C TRP A 390 19.13 4.92 5.86
N LYS A 391 18.97 6.23 5.89
CA LYS A 391 18.38 7.00 4.78
C LYS A 391 19.23 6.95 3.51
N ASP A 392 20.54 6.77 3.65
CA ASP A 392 21.52 6.77 2.55
C ASP A 392 21.92 5.35 2.12
N ILE A 393 21.29 4.32 2.66
CA ILE A 393 21.58 2.90 2.37
C ILE A 393 20.43 2.29 1.57
N PRO A 394 20.70 1.50 0.50
CA PRO A 394 19.65 0.84 -0.28
C PRO A 394 18.77 -0.07 0.57
N TRP A 395 17.46 0.03 0.35
CA TRP A 395 16.45 -0.79 1.00
C TRP A 395 15.51 -1.38 -0.06
N VAL A 396 15.76 -2.60 -0.48
CA VAL A 396 15.18 -3.19 -1.71
C VAL A 396 14.38 -4.48 -1.48
N GLN A 397 13.91 -4.76 -0.26
CA GLN A 397 13.24 -6.00 0.15
C GLN A 397 11.80 -6.16 -0.39
N GLY A 398 11.59 -5.90 -1.66
CA GLY A 398 10.29 -6.09 -2.28
C GLY A 398 9.79 -7.53 -2.26
N ASP A 399 10.68 -8.50 -2.28
CA ASP A 399 10.36 -9.92 -2.18
C ASP A 399 9.86 -10.30 -0.77
N VAL A 400 10.44 -9.74 0.30
CA VAL A 400 9.96 -9.92 1.67
C VAL A 400 8.56 -9.33 1.82
N ALA A 401 8.33 -8.10 1.33
CA ALA A 401 7.02 -7.47 1.32
C ALA A 401 6.00 -8.33 0.55
N TYR A 402 6.36 -8.86 -0.60
CA TYR A 402 5.51 -9.73 -1.40
C TYR A 402 5.16 -11.05 -0.68
N ARG A 403 6.15 -11.72 -0.06
CA ARG A 403 5.91 -12.95 0.73
C ARG A 403 5.00 -12.67 1.93
N ASN A 404 5.17 -11.54 2.61
CA ASN A 404 4.26 -11.11 3.66
C ASN A 404 2.83 -10.93 3.15
N GLN A 405 2.65 -10.34 1.96
CA GLN A 405 1.33 -10.20 1.36
C GLN A 405 0.64 -11.55 1.09
N LEU A 406 1.40 -12.61 0.74
CA LEU A 406 0.85 -13.97 0.63
C LEU A 406 0.32 -14.48 1.98
N CYS A 407 1.00 -14.12 3.08
CA CYS A 407 0.54 -14.47 4.42
C CYS A 407 -0.70 -13.65 4.82
N PHE A 408 -0.73 -12.37 4.50
CA PHE A 408 -1.88 -11.49 4.78
C PHE A 408 -3.12 -11.95 4.02
N GLU A 409 -2.98 -12.34 2.76
CA GLU A 409 -4.07 -12.91 1.97
C GLU A 409 -4.61 -14.19 2.60
N ARG A 410 -3.73 -15.10 3.04
CA ARG A 410 -4.13 -16.33 3.76
C ARG A 410 -4.83 -16.07 5.09
N LEU A 411 -4.51 -14.95 5.76
CA LEU A 411 -5.24 -14.49 6.96
C LEU A 411 -6.60 -13.88 6.63
N GLY A 412 -6.90 -13.61 5.36
CA GLY A 412 -8.12 -12.93 4.93
C GLY A 412 -8.07 -11.41 5.04
N ALA A 413 -6.87 -10.82 5.02
CA ALA A 413 -6.73 -9.36 5.02
C ALA A 413 -7.38 -8.72 3.79
N ARG A 414 -8.14 -7.65 4.02
CA ARG A 414 -8.77 -6.83 2.98
C ARG A 414 -7.99 -5.55 2.70
N TYR A 415 -7.27 -5.05 3.70
CA TYR A 415 -6.62 -3.74 3.69
C TYR A 415 -5.16 -3.91 4.07
N VAL A 416 -4.25 -3.36 3.27
CA VAL A 416 -2.81 -3.39 3.54
C VAL A 416 -2.25 -1.97 3.43
N TYR A 417 -1.54 -1.58 4.48
CA TYR A 417 -0.90 -0.29 4.62
C TYR A 417 0.57 -0.48 4.91
N TYR A 418 1.39 0.26 4.20
CA TYR A 418 2.80 0.40 4.52
C TYR A 418 3.03 1.78 5.10
N ASP A 419 3.62 1.84 6.28
CA ASP A 419 3.91 3.09 6.95
C ASP A 419 4.73 4.02 6.06
N GLN A 420 4.45 5.31 6.21
CA GLN A 420 5.10 6.37 5.46
C GLN A 420 6.58 6.57 5.84
N GLY A 421 7.04 5.87 6.89
CA GLY A 421 8.27 6.20 7.57
C GLY A 421 8.07 7.30 8.61
N PRO A 422 9.07 7.57 9.42
CA PRO A 422 8.93 8.39 10.61
C PRO A 422 8.50 9.80 10.30
N VAL A 423 7.66 10.31 11.16
CA VAL A 423 7.28 11.71 11.28
C VAL A 423 8.51 12.48 11.76
N ASP A 424 8.75 13.65 11.18
CA ASP A 424 9.76 14.62 11.62
C ASP A 424 11.23 14.17 11.66
N GLY A 425 11.94 14.37 10.57
CA GLY A 425 13.40 14.25 10.47
C GLY A 425 13.94 12.92 9.97
N TYR A 426 13.13 11.87 9.87
CA TYR A 426 13.47 10.57 9.29
C TYR A 426 12.90 10.43 7.88
N ASN A 427 12.95 11.48 7.14
CA ASN A 427 12.29 11.59 5.87
C ASN A 427 12.82 10.52 4.90
N ASP A 428 11.95 9.62 4.47
CA ASP A 428 11.95 9.17 3.11
C ASP A 428 11.67 10.40 2.25
N THR A 429 12.71 11.19 2.10
CA THR A 429 12.67 12.33 1.22
C THR A 429 12.57 11.80 -0.20
N GLU A 430 12.04 12.59 -1.10
CA GLU A 430 12.14 12.32 -2.53
C GLU A 430 13.58 11.95 -2.92
N ALA A 431 14.59 12.42 -2.19
CA ALA A 431 16.01 12.10 -2.37
C ALA A 431 16.38 10.65 -2.00
N SER A 432 15.70 10.00 -1.04
CA SER A 432 15.97 8.60 -0.68
C SER A 432 15.13 7.60 -1.49
N TYR A 433 14.10 8.07 -2.18
CA TYR A 433 13.23 7.24 -3.00
C TYR A 433 13.98 6.35 -4.01
N PRO A 434 14.99 6.85 -4.77
CA PRO A 434 15.73 6.03 -5.71
C PRO A 434 16.49 4.84 -5.08
N LEU A 435 16.78 4.87 -3.77
CA LEU A 435 17.37 3.75 -3.03
C LEU A 435 16.35 2.67 -2.65
N ARG A 436 15.05 2.96 -2.78
CA ARG A 436 13.96 2.14 -2.25
C ARG A 436 12.86 1.82 -3.26
N TRP A 437 12.95 2.34 -4.48
CA TRP A 437 11.90 2.14 -5.46
C TRP A 437 11.56 0.65 -5.73
N PRO A 438 12.54 -0.30 -5.71
CA PRO A 438 12.19 -1.70 -5.93
C PRO A 438 11.26 -2.26 -4.85
N LEU A 439 11.50 -1.90 -3.58
CA LEU A 439 10.63 -2.28 -2.47
C LEU A 439 9.19 -1.80 -2.72
N TRP A 440 9.02 -0.49 -2.93
CA TRP A 440 7.69 0.11 -3.04
C TRP A 440 6.95 -0.30 -4.31
N TYR A 441 7.67 -0.45 -5.42
CA TYR A 441 7.10 -0.91 -6.68
C TYR A 441 6.62 -2.36 -6.59
N VAL A 442 7.45 -3.27 -6.10
CA VAL A 442 7.11 -4.67 -5.94
C VAL A 442 5.98 -4.86 -4.93
N ALA A 443 6.02 -4.14 -3.80
CA ALA A 443 4.95 -4.16 -2.81
C ALA A 443 3.62 -3.68 -3.40
N ALA A 444 3.61 -2.56 -4.14
CA ALA A 444 2.40 -2.03 -4.76
C ALA A 444 1.81 -2.97 -5.81
N LYS A 445 2.64 -3.50 -6.73
CA LYS A 445 2.20 -4.46 -7.76
C LYS A 445 1.74 -5.78 -7.15
N GLY A 446 2.42 -6.27 -6.11
CA GLY A 446 2.02 -7.47 -5.38
C GLY A 446 0.68 -7.34 -4.67
N MET A 447 0.33 -6.16 -4.17
CA MET A 447 -0.99 -5.90 -3.59
C MET A 447 -2.12 -5.90 -4.63
N TRP A 448 -1.80 -5.64 -5.89
CA TRP A 448 -2.79 -5.63 -6.96
C TRP A 448 -3.07 -7.03 -7.48
N ASP A 449 -2.04 -7.73 -7.99
CA ASP A 449 -2.19 -9.01 -8.67
C ASP A 449 -1.13 -10.02 -8.22
N GLY A 450 -1.56 -11.13 -7.67
CA GLY A 450 -0.68 -12.22 -7.21
C GLY A 450 -0.22 -13.18 -8.31
N LYS A 451 -0.42 -12.88 -9.60
CA LYS A 451 -0.05 -13.79 -10.69
C LYS A 451 1.45 -13.82 -10.97
N GLN A 452 2.13 -12.71 -10.80
CA GLN A 452 3.58 -12.62 -10.92
C GLN A 452 4.26 -12.78 -9.57
N THR A 453 5.43 -13.39 -9.54
CA THR A 453 6.29 -13.39 -8.36
C THR A 453 7.00 -12.04 -8.20
N ALA A 454 7.52 -11.75 -7.01
CA ALA A 454 8.31 -10.54 -6.75
C ALA A 454 9.47 -10.37 -7.76
N SER A 455 10.19 -11.47 -8.03
CA SER A 455 11.29 -11.48 -9.01
C SER A 455 10.82 -11.20 -10.43
N GLN A 456 9.66 -11.71 -10.84
CA GLN A 456 9.08 -11.40 -12.16
C GLN A 456 8.68 -9.94 -12.27
N ILE A 457 8.05 -9.37 -11.24
CA ILE A 457 7.68 -7.95 -11.19
C ILE A 457 8.93 -7.06 -11.33
N LEU A 458 9.98 -7.37 -10.57
CA LEU A 458 11.24 -6.60 -10.62
C LEU A 458 11.97 -6.79 -11.96
N MET A 459 12.02 -8.00 -12.51
CA MET A 459 12.65 -8.26 -13.81
C MET A 459 11.92 -7.53 -14.95
N ASP A 460 10.59 -7.50 -14.94
CA ASP A 460 9.80 -6.77 -15.95
C ASP A 460 10.05 -5.26 -15.86
N ALA A 461 10.22 -4.73 -14.64
CA ALA A 461 10.63 -3.35 -14.42
C ALA A 461 12.05 -3.08 -14.96
N CYS A 462 13.01 -3.97 -14.66
CA CYS A 462 14.39 -3.86 -15.15
C CYS A 462 14.45 -3.90 -16.68
N LYS A 463 13.70 -4.79 -17.34
CA LYS A 463 13.62 -4.85 -18.81
C LYS A 463 13.14 -3.54 -19.43
N LYS A 464 12.15 -2.89 -18.82
CA LYS A 464 11.66 -1.60 -19.30
C LYS A 464 12.64 -0.46 -19.04
N LEU A 465 13.25 -0.42 -17.84
CA LEU A 465 14.13 0.68 -17.43
C LEU A 465 15.51 0.61 -18.06
N TYR A 466 16.06 -0.59 -18.20
CA TYR A 466 17.49 -0.79 -18.47
C TYR A 466 17.78 -1.55 -19.76
N GLU A 467 16.73 -1.96 -20.50
CA GLU A 467 16.83 -2.57 -21.82
C GLU A 467 17.89 -3.71 -21.84
N GLU A 468 18.98 -3.58 -22.59
CA GLU A 468 20.06 -4.58 -22.70
C GLU A 468 20.83 -4.78 -21.37
N ALA A 469 20.76 -3.82 -20.45
CA ALA A 469 21.38 -3.91 -19.12
C ALA A 469 20.46 -4.53 -18.06
N ALA A 470 19.27 -5.01 -18.44
CA ALA A 470 18.25 -5.49 -17.51
C ALA A 470 18.75 -6.56 -16.53
N ASP A 471 19.48 -7.58 -17.04
CA ASP A 471 19.96 -8.70 -16.23
C ASP A 471 21.03 -8.25 -15.22
N ILE A 472 21.87 -7.29 -15.58
CA ILE A 472 22.87 -6.72 -14.67
C ILE A 472 22.19 -5.94 -13.55
N MET A 473 21.24 -5.09 -13.89
CA MET A 473 20.52 -4.27 -12.91
C MET A 473 19.61 -5.11 -12.02
N PHE A 474 18.98 -6.14 -12.56
CA PHE A 474 18.25 -7.10 -11.76
C PHE A 474 19.17 -7.82 -10.76
N SER A 475 20.35 -8.29 -11.21
CA SER A 475 21.37 -8.91 -10.35
C SER A 475 21.87 -7.96 -9.27
N TYR A 476 21.99 -6.66 -9.59
CA TYR A 476 22.33 -5.62 -8.62
C TYR A 476 21.30 -5.53 -7.49
N TYR A 477 20.00 -5.39 -7.82
CA TYR A 477 18.94 -5.30 -6.80
C TYR A 477 18.78 -6.60 -6.00
N MET A 478 18.81 -7.74 -6.67
CA MET A 478 18.74 -9.03 -5.98
C MET A 478 19.93 -9.26 -5.05
N SER A 479 21.13 -8.82 -5.44
CA SER A 479 22.31 -8.91 -4.57
C SER A 479 22.15 -8.09 -3.28
N LEU A 480 21.56 -6.91 -3.38
CA LEU A 480 21.27 -6.07 -2.22
C LEU A 480 20.18 -6.70 -1.32
N ALA A 481 19.13 -7.25 -1.92
CA ALA A 481 18.06 -7.94 -1.19
C ALA A 481 18.60 -9.17 -0.45
N ASP A 482 19.41 -10.02 -1.12
CA ASP A 482 20.02 -11.20 -0.52
C ASP A 482 20.95 -10.87 0.67
N ILE A 483 21.70 -9.76 0.59
CA ILE A 483 22.57 -9.32 1.69
C ILE A 483 21.74 -9.05 2.94
N ASN A 484 20.62 -8.36 2.79
CA ASN A 484 19.73 -8.05 3.90
C ASN A 484 19.04 -9.31 4.43
N GLU A 485 18.56 -10.21 3.56
CA GLU A 485 17.89 -11.45 3.97
C GLU A 485 18.84 -12.45 4.64
N GLN A 486 20.11 -12.46 4.30
CA GLN A 486 21.13 -13.29 4.94
C GLN A 486 21.60 -12.73 6.30
N CYS A 487 21.18 -11.54 6.65
CA CYS A 487 21.54 -10.92 7.92
C CYS A 487 20.72 -11.52 9.07
N HIS A 488 21.38 -11.91 10.14
CA HIS A 488 20.75 -12.38 11.38
C HIS A 488 20.61 -11.27 12.44
N ALA A 489 20.95 -10.04 12.10
CA ALA A 489 20.81 -8.92 13.01
C ALA A 489 19.34 -8.47 13.14
N LYS A 490 18.99 -7.91 14.28
CA LYS A 490 17.65 -7.43 14.59
C LYS A 490 17.36 -6.14 13.79
N ALA A 491 16.42 -6.22 12.84
CA ALA A 491 16.00 -5.09 12.01
C ALA A 491 14.48 -4.88 12.14
N ILE A 492 14.10 -4.05 13.08
CA ILE A 492 12.70 -3.65 13.31
C ILE A 492 12.58 -2.13 13.24
N ALA A 493 11.37 -1.59 13.18
CA ALA A 493 11.12 -0.16 13.01
C ALA A 493 11.90 0.71 14.01
N TRP A 494 12.01 0.27 15.27
CA TRP A 494 12.62 1.00 16.38
C TRP A 494 14.07 0.60 16.69
N HIS A 495 14.57 -0.47 16.09
CA HIS A 495 15.94 -0.93 16.29
C HIS A 495 16.53 -1.45 14.99
N MET A 496 17.55 -0.78 14.53
CA MET A 496 18.29 -1.16 13.34
C MET A 496 19.71 -1.60 13.71
N PRO A 497 20.21 -2.66 13.08
CA PRO A 497 21.61 -3.03 13.25
C PRO A 497 22.53 -1.95 12.67
N GLU A 498 23.78 -1.95 13.10
CA GLU A 498 24.79 -1.11 12.46
C GLU A 498 25.04 -1.61 11.02
N PRO A 499 25.27 -0.70 10.05
CA PRO A 499 25.46 -1.11 8.66
C PRO A 499 26.55 -2.15 8.42
N TYR A 500 27.63 -2.14 9.23
CA TYR A 500 28.71 -3.12 9.12
C TYR A 500 28.28 -4.56 9.49
N GLU A 501 27.24 -4.72 10.29
CA GLU A 501 26.70 -6.04 10.66
C GLU A 501 26.03 -6.72 9.46
N ILE A 502 25.57 -5.93 8.50
CA ILE A 502 24.88 -6.39 7.30
C ILE A 502 25.83 -6.40 6.10
N TYR A 503 26.47 -5.28 5.83
CA TYR A 503 27.33 -5.08 4.68
C TYR A 503 28.79 -5.45 5.02
N THR A 504 29.07 -6.75 5.12
CA THR A 504 30.43 -7.25 5.32
C THR A 504 31.33 -6.88 4.11
N PRO A 505 32.66 -6.87 4.25
CA PRO A 505 33.58 -6.65 3.11
C PRO A 505 33.27 -7.55 1.91
N LYS A 506 32.97 -8.84 2.17
CA LYS A 506 32.59 -9.80 1.11
C LYS A 506 31.27 -9.43 0.42
N ALA A 507 30.29 -8.91 1.16
CA ALA A 507 29.03 -8.43 0.62
C ALA A 507 29.24 -7.19 -0.27
N ILE A 508 30.05 -6.24 0.18
CA ILE A 508 30.42 -5.05 -0.60
C ILE A 508 31.13 -5.46 -1.90
N ASP A 509 32.12 -6.34 -1.82
CA ASP A 509 32.88 -6.83 -3.01
C ASP A 509 31.96 -7.54 -4.01
N ARG A 510 30.90 -8.23 -3.54
CA ARG A 510 29.89 -8.87 -4.40
C ARG A 510 29.13 -7.82 -5.22
N VAL A 511 28.64 -6.76 -4.58
CA VAL A 511 27.90 -5.68 -5.26
C VAL A 511 28.83 -4.90 -6.19
N ASP A 512 30.07 -4.58 -5.74
CA ASP A 512 31.03 -3.83 -6.53
C ASP A 512 31.41 -4.55 -7.83
N ARG A 513 31.50 -5.87 -7.85
CA ARG A 513 31.72 -6.63 -9.09
C ARG A 513 30.58 -6.45 -10.10
N ILE A 514 29.33 -6.41 -9.62
CA ILE A 514 28.16 -6.18 -10.47
C ILE A 514 28.19 -4.74 -10.99
N VAL A 515 28.52 -3.78 -10.14
CA VAL A 515 28.65 -2.37 -10.50
C VAL A 515 29.73 -2.18 -11.58
N GLN A 516 30.88 -2.85 -11.44
CA GLN A 516 31.95 -2.79 -12.46
C GLN A 516 31.48 -3.40 -13.79
N ALA A 517 30.79 -4.53 -13.76
CA ALA A 517 30.21 -5.10 -14.97
C ALA A 517 29.19 -4.14 -15.64
N GLY A 518 28.33 -3.47 -14.85
CA GLY A 518 27.40 -2.49 -15.39
C GLY A 518 28.10 -1.23 -15.95
N LYS A 519 29.16 -0.75 -15.30
CA LYS A 519 29.94 0.38 -15.82
C LYS A 519 30.62 0.05 -17.17
N SER A 520 31.00 -1.20 -17.40
CA SER A 520 31.64 -1.60 -18.66
C SER A 520 30.74 -1.59 -19.88
N ILE A 521 29.41 -1.56 -19.70
CA ILE A 521 28.44 -1.56 -20.81
C ILE A 521 27.77 -0.20 -21.04
N LEU A 522 28.12 0.84 -20.26
CA LEU A 522 27.50 2.18 -20.39
C LEU A 522 27.60 2.76 -21.80
N GLY A 523 28.71 2.50 -22.52
CA GLY A 523 28.86 2.94 -23.91
C GLY A 523 28.08 2.10 -24.95
N GLN A 524 27.36 1.06 -24.54
CA GLN A 524 26.62 0.14 -25.40
C GLN A 524 25.11 0.31 -25.27
N VAL A 525 24.64 1.09 -24.31
CA VAL A 525 23.23 1.35 -24.04
C VAL A 525 22.83 2.77 -24.44
N SER A 526 21.54 3.07 -24.51
CA SER A 526 21.06 4.42 -24.77
C SER A 526 21.47 5.41 -23.67
N GLU A 527 21.59 6.70 -24.01
CA GLU A 527 21.95 7.76 -23.05
C GLU A 527 21.03 7.76 -21.81
N THR A 528 19.74 7.57 -22.02
CA THR A 528 18.76 7.52 -20.92
C THR A 528 18.99 6.29 -20.02
N VAL A 529 19.31 5.14 -20.59
CA VAL A 529 19.64 3.92 -19.82
C VAL A 529 20.94 4.13 -19.06
N ALA A 530 21.96 4.69 -19.70
CA ALA A 530 23.23 5.00 -19.05
C ALA A 530 23.03 5.92 -17.82
N LEU A 531 22.25 7.01 -17.97
CA LEU A 531 21.92 7.91 -16.86
C LEU A 531 21.21 7.22 -15.68
N ARG A 532 20.28 6.29 -15.97
CA ARG A 532 19.61 5.49 -14.93
C ARG A 532 20.58 4.58 -14.17
N ILE A 533 21.47 3.91 -14.89
CA ILE A 533 22.50 3.05 -14.30
C ILE A 533 23.46 3.87 -13.45
N GLU A 534 23.99 4.98 -13.99
CA GLU A 534 24.91 5.88 -13.29
C GLU A 534 24.27 6.46 -12.01
N ASN A 535 22.98 6.81 -12.06
CA ASN A 535 22.24 7.26 -10.88
C ASN A 535 22.26 6.17 -9.78
N GLN A 536 21.88 4.94 -10.09
CA GLN A 536 21.83 3.86 -9.11
C GLN A 536 23.20 3.49 -8.57
N PHE A 537 24.21 3.43 -9.41
CA PHE A 537 25.58 3.13 -8.99
C PHE A 537 26.21 4.29 -8.19
N GLY A 538 25.86 5.53 -8.53
CA GLY A 538 26.26 6.70 -7.75
C GLY A 538 25.68 6.68 -6.33
N LEU A 539 24.44 6.22 -6.18
CA LEU A 539 23.82 6.02 -4.86
C LEU A 539 24.51 4.89 -4.07
N TRP A 540 24.89 3.80 -4.72
CA TRP A 540 25.69 2.74 -4.07
C TRP A 540 27.05 3.23 -3.59
N GLU A 541 27.77 4.01 -4.40
CA GLU A 541 29.05 4.58 -4.00
C GLU A 541 28.91 5.47 -2.73
N LYS A 542 27.86 6.29 -2.66
CA LYS A 542 27.56 7.07 -1.45
C LYS A 542 27.23 6.18 -0.26
N ALA A 543 26.41 5.15 -0.46
CA ALA A 543 26.08 4.19 0.60
C ALA A 543 27.32 3.49 1.15
N LYS A 544 28.27 3.08 0.30
CA LYS A 544 29.54 2.48 0.73
C LYS A 544 30.34 3.38 1.66
N GLU A 545 30.37 4.67 1.41
CA GLU A 545 31.07 5.62 2.29
C GLU A 545 30.41 5.71 3.68
N VAL A 546 29.07 5.62 3.73
CA VAL A 546 28.32 5.56 4.99
C VAL A 546 28.62 4.24 5.72
N ILE A 547 28.54 3.12 5.01
CA ILE A 547 28.81 1.79 5.56
C ILE A 547 30.25 1.70 6.10
N LYS A 548 31.24 2.17 5.36
CA LYS A 548 32.65 2.16 5.80
C LYS A 548 32.88 2.96 7.08
N LYS A 549 32.13 4.03 7.30
CA LYS A 549 32.23 4.82 8.53
C LYS A 549 31.68 4.07 9.75
N SER A 550 30.74 3.16 9.57
CA SER A 550 30.20 2.34 10.66
C SER A 550 31.15 1.25 11.15
N TYR A 551 32.23 0.92 10.41
CA TYR A 551 33.29 0.02 10.86
C TYR A 551 34.27 0.65 11.86
N ARG A 552 34.20 1.96 12.05
CA ARG A 552 35.12 2.72 12.94
C ARG A 552 34.51 2.98 14.29
#